data_05b6e3b5b0afd32492e8d1803aed57d8
#
_entry.id   05b6e3b5b0afd32492e8d1803aed57d8
#
_cell.length_a   1.000
_cell.length_b   1.000
_cell.length_c   1.000
_cell.angle_alpha   90.00
_cell.angle_beta   90.00
_cell.angle_gamma   90.00
#
_symmetry.space_group_name_H-M   'P 1'
#
loop_
_entity.id
_entity.type
_entity.pdbx_description
1 polymer ?
#
loop_
_entity_poly.entity_id
_entity_poly.type
_entity_poly.pdbx_seq_one_letter_code
_entity_poly.pdbx_strand_id
1 'polypeptide(L)'
;MSKVSKKIYSQLEKNKLFSKKVVFGLKRIKLALNKLDHPEKKLKNVCQFIASDGKFSLLTFLKYFLEADGKTASAHISPSLVTIRERFWLGKRYASYKEIRKSIQIIEKLKIPLTIYEVLTLVFFL
;
A
#
# COMPACT_ATOMS: atom_id res chain seq x y z
N MET A 1 -16.97 -5.93 0.17
CA MET A 1 -16.02 -4.94 -0.42
C MET A 1 -16.80 -3.94 -1.26
N SER A 2 -16.51 -2.63 -1.15
CA SER A 2 -17.22 -1.55 -1.85
C SER A 2 -17.14 -1.68 -3.39
N LYS A 3 -18.18 -1.20 -4.13
CA LYS A 3 -18.19 -1.22 -5.60
C LYS A 3 -16.95 -0.55 -6.22
N VAL A 4 -16.50 0.57 -5.62
CA VAL A 4 -15.31 1.30 -6.11
C VAL A 4 -14.02 0.50 -5.87
N SER A 5 -13.89 -0.17 -4.72
CA SER A 5 -12.76 -1.05 -4.43
C SER A 5 -12.69 -2.21 -5.40
N LYS A 6 -13.82 -2.87 -5.70
CA LYS A 6 -13.91 -3.93 -6.71
C LYS A 6 -13.42 -3.45 -8.08
N LYS A 7 -13.81 -2.22 -8.48
CA LYS A 7 -13.39 -1.62 -9.76
C LYS A 7 -11.86 -1.40 -9.80
N ILE A 8 -11.25 -0.91 -8.71
CA ILE A 8 -9.79 -0.72 -8.64
C ILE A 8 -9.07 -2.06 -8.71
N TYR A 9 -9.48 -3.07 -7.93
CA TYR A 9 -8.88 -4.40 -8.02
C TYR A 9 -9.03 -5.00 -9.44
N SER A 10 -10.22 -4.90 -10.04
CA SER A 10 -10.43 -5.34 -11.43
C SER A 10 -9.51 -4.63 -12.42
N GLN A 11 -9.26 -3.34 -12.24
CA GLN A 11 -8.29 -2.60 -13.06
C GLN A 11 -6.87 -3.15 -12.90
N LEU A 12 -6.42 -3.38 -11.66
CA LEU A 12 -5.10 -3.97 -11.38
C LEU A 12 -4.97 -5.37 -11.99
N GLU A 13 -6.01 -6.19 -11.88
CA GLU A 13 -6.03 -7.56 -12.40
C GLU A 13 -6.06 -7.66 -13.92
N LYS A 14 -6.69 -6.70 -14.60
CA LYS A 14 -6.74 -6.62 -16.06
C LYS A 14 -5.47 -6.03 -16.67
N ASN A 15 -4.65 -5.37 -15.87
CA ASN A 15 -3.41 -4.80 -16.36
C ASN A 15 -2.39 -5.92 -16.62
N LYS A 16 -1.97 -6.06 -17.88
CA LYS A 16 -1.01 -7.09 -18.32
C LYS A 16 0.35 -7.00 -17.63
N LEU A 17 0.70 -5.83 -17.07
CA LEU A 17 1.94 -5.62 -16.33
C LEU A 17 1.87 -6.12 -14.88
N PHE A 18 0.67 -6.40 -14.36
CA PHE A 18 0.50 -6.72 -12.95
C PHE A 18 0.06 -8.18 -12.77
N SER A 19 0.78 -8.92 -11.94
CA SER A 19 0.51 -10.33 -11.67
C SER A 19 -0.20 -10.53 -10.34
N LYS A 20 -1.23 -11.39 -10.35
CA LYS A 20 -1.84 -11.91 -9.11
C LYS A 20 -0.97 -12.98 -8.44
N LYS A 21 -0.12 -13.67 -9.21
CA LYS A 21 0.73 -14.72 -8.68
C LYS A 21 1.80 -14.11 -7.78
N VAL A 22 2.04 -14.75 -6.65
CA VAL A 22 3.17 -14.39 -5.80
C VAL A 22 4.46 -14.76 -6.54
N VAL A 23 5.31 -13.78 -6.76
CA VAL A 23 6.62 -13.98 -7.37
C VAL A 23 7.65 -13.43 -6.40
N PHE A 24 8.47 -14.33 -5.85
CA PHE A 24 9.50 -13.96 -4.88
C PHE A 24 10.63 -13.12 -5.50
N GLY A 25 11.30 -12.36 -4.66
CA GLY A 25 12.44 -11.52 -5.02
C GLY A 25 12.13 -10.03 -5.00
N LEU A 26 13.15 -9.23 -4.73
CA LEU A 26 13.05 -7.78 -4.54
C LEU A 26 13.52 -6.97 -5.76
N LYS A 27 14.00 -7.62 -6.83
CA LYS A 27 14.58 -6.93 -7.99
C LYS A 27 13.60 -5.95 -8.65
N ARG A 28 12.34 -6.37 -8.85
CA ARG A 28 11.30 -5.58 -9.51
C ARG A 28 10.92 -4.34 -8.72
N ILE A 29 10.64 -4.53 -7.42
CA ILE A 29 10.26 -3.42 -6.55
C ILE A 29 11.42 -2.44 -6.34
N LYS A 30 12.66 -2.92 -6.21
CA LYS A 30 13.86 -2.06 -6.14
C LYS A 30 14.04 -1.23 -7.41
N LEU A 31 13.81 -1.82 -8.58
CA LEU A 31 13.84 -1.09 -9.85
C LEU A 31 12.76 -0.01 -9.91
N ALA A 32 11.54 -0.33 -9.45
CA ALA A 32 10.45 0.64 -9.40
C ALA A 32 10.74 1.78 -8.41
N LEU A 33 11.24 1.48 -7.21
CA LEU A 33 11.64 2.47 -6.21
C LEU A 33 12.73 3.41 -6.73
N ASN A 34 13.74 2.87 -7.42
CA ASN A 34 14.78 3.67 -8.05
C ASN A 34 14.19 4.66 -9.08
N LYS A 35 13.29 4.18 -9.96
CA LYS A 35 12.63 5.05 -10.95
C LYS A 35 11.67 6.08 -10.32
N LEU A 36 11.24 5.88 -9.10
CA LEU A 36 10.38 6.79 -8.32
C LEU A 36 11.17 7.71 -7.38
N ASP A 37 12.50 7.77 -7.51
CA ASP A 37 13.37 8.57 -6.66
C ASP A 37 13.27 8.20 -5.16
N HIS A 38 13.21 6.89 -4.91
CA HIS A 38 13.28 6.31 -3.57
C HIS A 38 12.32 6.91 -2.53
N PRO A 39 10.99 6.93 -2.79
CA PRO A 39 10.02 7.51 -1.85
C PRO A 39 10.04 6.83 -0.48
N GLU A 40 10.43 5.55 -0.41
CA GLU A 40 10.56 4.79 0.84
C GLU A 40 11.61 5.36 1.79
N LYS A 41 12.64 6.05 1.27
CA LYS A 41 13.70 6.67 2.09
C LYS A 41 13.23 7.92 2.85
N LYS A 42 12.06 8.46 2.48
CA LYS A 42 11.44 9.59 3.19
C LYS A 42 10.72 9.17 4.46
N LEU A 43 10.47 7.87 4.63
CA LEU A 43 9.85 7.33 5.83
C LEU A 43 10.83 7.37 7.01
N LYS A 44 10.33 7.79 8.17
CA LYS A 44 11.08 7.81 9.43
C LYS A 44 10.40 6.89 10.44
N ASN A 45 11.17 6.33 11.35
CA ASN A 45 10.67 5.51 12.46
C ASN A 45 9.78 4.35 11.99
N VAL A 46 10.23 3.60 10.99
CA VAL A 46 9.48 2.50 10.39
C VAL A 46 9.47 1.30 11.31
N CYS A 47 8.27 0.81 11.63
CA CYS A 47 8.05 -0.47 12.34
C CYS A 47 7.37 -1.46 11.40
N GLN A 48 7.88 -2.69 11.34
CA GLN A 48 7.28 -3.79 10.59
C GLN A 48 6.76 -4.87 11.54
N PHE A 49 5.52 -5.30 11.33
CA PHE A 49 4.90 -6.37 12.12
C PHE A 49 4.70 -7.61 11.26
N ILE A 50 5.24 -8.73 11.73
CA ILE A 50 5.11 -10.04 11.11
C ILE A 50 4.42 -10.96 12.12
N ALA A 51 3.24 -11.48 11.75
CA ALA A 51 2.50 -12.45 12.57
C ALA A 51 1.53 -13.24 11.68
N SER A 52 1.11 -14.41 12.12
CA SER A 52 0.03 -15.17 11.48
C SER A 52 -1.30 -14.49 11.72
N ASP A 53 -1.61 -14.17 12.97
CA ASP A 53 -2.85 -13.55 13.41
C ASP A 53 -2.62 -12.24 14.17
N GLY A 54 -3.67 -11.44 14.34
CA GLY A 54 -3.65 -10.24 15.17
C GLY A 54 -2.91 -9.02 14.62
N LYS A 55 -2.26 -9.10 13.44
CA LYS A 55 -1.53 -7.96 12.83
C LYS A 55 -2.39 -6.71 12.70
N PHE A 56 -3.62 -6.89 12.21
CA PHE A 56 -4.55 -5.77 12.01
C PHE A 56 -4.91 -5.11 13.35
N SER A 57 -5.23 -5.91 14.36
CA SER A 57 -5.56 -5.42 15.69
C SER A 57 -4.38 -4.69 16.32
N LEU A 58 -3.18 -5.26 16.27
CA LEU A 58 -1.97 -4.64 16.80
C LEU A 58 -1.68 -3.29 16.14
N LEU A 59 -1.73 -3.20 14.82
CA LEU A 59 -1.51 -1.95 14.09
C LEU A 59 -2.60 -0.92 14.41
N THR A 60 -3.83 -1.35 14.59
CA THR A 60 -4.94 -0.48 14.95
C THR A 60 -4.74 0.10 16.35
N PHE A 61 -4.40 -0.72 17.34
CA PHE A 61 -4.11 -0.26 18.69
C PHE A 61 -2.91 0.70 18.71
N LEU A 62 -1.80 0.33 18.08
CA LEU A 62 -0.62 1.18 18.02
C LEU A 62 -0.92 2.55 17.40
N LYS A 63 -1.70 2.56 16.33
CA LYS A 63 -2.16 3.80 15.69
C LYS A 63 -2.88 4.69 16.69
N TYR A 64 -3.86 4.15 17.40
CA TYR A 64 -4.64 4.93 18.37
C TYR A 64 -3.81 5.37 19.58
N PHE A 65 -2.87 4.56 20.06
CA PHE A 65 -1.94 4.97 21.12
C PHE A 65 -1.05 6.13 20.69
N LEU A 66 -0.50 6.08 19.47
CA LEU A 66 0.32 7.17 18.93
C LEU A 66 -0.50 8.46 18.73
N GLU A 67 -1.73 8.33 18.26
CA GLU A 67 -2.64 9.48 18.12
C GLU A 67 -3.03 10.08 19.48
N ALA A 68 -3.27 9.27 20.50
CA ALA A 68 -3.55 9.73 21.85
C ALA A 68 -2.34 10.45 22.48
N ASP A 69 -1.11 10.04 22.12
CA ASP A 69 0.14 10.71 22.50
C ASP A 69 0.47 11.92 21.60
N GLY A 70 -0.47 12.41 20.82
CA GLY A 70 -0.29 13.56 19.92
C GLY A 70 0.60 13.31 18.71
N LYS A 71 1.01 12.07 18.46
CA LYS A 71 1.86 11.68 17.33
C LYS A 71 1.03 11.32 16.10
N THR A 72 1.63 11.46 14.94
CA THR A 72 1.01 11.08 13.67
C THR A 72 1.71 9.85 13.12
N ALA A 73 0.94 8.80 12.78
CA ALA A 73 1.46 7.58 12.18
C ALA A 73 0.72 7.24 10.90
N SER A 74 1.45 6.88 9.86
CA SER A 74 0.88 6.26 8.65
C SER A 74 1.06 4.75 8.72
N ALA A 75 0.11 3.99 8.15
CA ALA A 75 0.17 2.53 8.18
C ALA A 75 -0.27 1.91 6.86
N HIS A 76 0.48 0.89 6.42
CA HIS A 76 0.09 0.00 5.33
C HIS A 76 -0.36 -1.34 5.89
N ILE A 77 -1.63 -1.70 5.65
CA ILE A 77 -2.28 -2.86 6.26
C ILE A 77 -2.77 -3.83 5.17
N SER A 78 -2.64 -5.13 5.42
CA SER A 78 -3.12 -6.18 4.53
C SER A 78 -3.69 -7.35 5.35
N PRO A 79 -4.81 -7.94 4.92
CA PRO A 79 -5.72 -7.54 3.83
C PRO A 79 -6.63 -6.36 4.21
N SER A 80 -7.38 -5.84 3.22
CA SER A 80 -8.52 -4.95 3.48
C SER A 80 -9.81 -5.77 3.62
N LEU A 81 -10.70 -5.39 4.52
CA LEU A 81 -11.96 -6.10 4.77
C LEU A 81 -13.11 -5.55 3.89
N VAL A 82 -13.39 -4.27 3.98
CA VAL A 82 -14.53 -3.62 3.31
C VAL A 82 -14.08 -2.77 2.13
N THR A 83 -12.99 -2.02 2.28
CA THR A 83 -12.52 -1.11 1.24
C THR A 83 -11.01 -1.14 1.08
N ILE A 84 -10.53 -1.01 -0.17
CA ILE A 84 -9.08 -0.91 -0.46
C ILE A 84 -8.40 0.25 0.29
N ARG A 85 -9.15 1.28 0.66
CA ARG A 85 -8.64 2.45 1.40
C ARG A 85 -8.07 2.08 2.77
N GLU A 86 -8.61 1.03 3.40
CA GLU A 86 -8.13 0.52 4.70
C GLU A 86 -6.65 0.12 4.67
N ARG A 87 -6.13 -0.19 3.48
CA ARG A 87 -4.70 -0.51 3.32
C ARG A 87 -3.78 0.70 3.50
N PHE A 88 -4.33 1.92 3.44
CA PHE A 88 -3.55 3.15 3.34
C PHE A 88 -4.06 4.18 4.36
N TRP A 89 -3.60 4.05 5.60
CA TRP A 89 -3.83 5.04 6.63
C TRP A 89 -2.74 6.12 6.54
N LEU A 90 -3.14 7.37 6.40
CA LEU A 90 -2.26 8.53 6.22
C LEU A 90 -2.37 9.51 7.40
N GLY A 91 -1.87 9.08 8.54
CA GLY A 91 -1.92 9.87 9.77
C GLY A 91 -3.30 9.96 10.40
N LYS A 92 -4.17 10.82 9.91
CA LYS A 92 -5.51 11.06 10.50
C LYS A 92 -6.67 10.56 9.63
N ARG A 93 -6.41 10.01 8.46
CA ARG A 93 -7.42 9.57 7.50
C ARG A 93 -6.94 8.42 6.62
N TYR A 94 -7.88 7.73 6.00
CA TYR A 94 -7.57 6.83 4.91
C TYR A 94 -7.29 7.60 3.61
N ALA A 95 -6.41 7.08 2.77
CA ALA A 95 -6.23 7.58 1.42
C ALA A 95 -7.57 7.61 0.66
N SER A 96 -7.78 8.64 -0.13
CA SER A 96 -8.95 8.74 -1.01
C SER A 96 -8.78 7.81 -2.23
N TYR A 97 -9.87 7.42 -2.85
CA TYR A 97 -9.84 6.67 -4.11
C TYR A 97 -9.09 7.42 -5.24
N LYS A 98 -9.14 8.76 -5.22
CA LYS A 98 -8.45 9.60 -6.20
C LYS A 98 -6.93 9.50 -6.03
N GLU A 99 -6.45 9.57 -4.78
CA GLU A 99 -5.02 9.41 -4.46
C GLU A 99 -4.53 8.02 -4.86
N ILE A 100 -5.24 6.96 -4.46
CA ILE A 100 -4.90 5.58 -4.83
C ILE A 100 -4.79 5.42 -6.36
N ARG A 101 -5.77 5.92 -7.12
CA ARG A 101 -5.74 5.84 -8.59
C ARG A 101 -4.59 6.63 -9.19
N LYS A 102 -4.31 7.83 -8.67
CA LYS A 102 -3.19 8.65 -9.12
C LYS A 102 -1.86 7.91 -8.94
N SER A 103 -1.64 7.32 -7.78
CA SER A 103 -0.44 6.51 -7.51
C SER A 103 -0.34 5.30 -8.44
N ILE A 104 -1.44 4.57 -8.67
CA ILE A 104 -1.47 3.47 -9.63
C ILE A 104 -1.08 3.94 -11.03
N GLN A 105 -1.62 5.05 -11.51
CA GLN A 105 -1.28 5.61 -12.83
C GLN A 105 0.21 5.99 -12.95
N ILE A 106 0.82 6.50 -11.88
CA ILE A 106 2.26 6.77 -11.84
C ILE A 106 3.04 5.46 -11.99
N ILE A 107 2.65 4.42 -11.25
CA ILE A 107 3.31 3.10 -11.29
C ILE A 107 3.15 2.44 -12.66
N GLU A 108 1.99 2.53 -13.30
CA GLU A 108 1.73 2.00 -14.66
C GLU A 108 2.68 2.60 -15.69
N LYS A 109 3.00 3.89 -15.57
CA LYS A 109 3.95 4.58 -16.49
C LYS A 109 5.38 4.05 -16.40
N LEU A 110 5.76 3.39 -15.31
CA LEU A 110 7.09 2.79 -15.17
C LEU A 110 7.30 1.61 -16.12
N LYS A 111 6.22 0.97 -16.59
CA LYS A 111 6.23 -0.22 -17.49
C LYS A 111 7.06 -1.38 -16.92
N ILE A 112 7.05 -1.56 -15.60
CA ILE A 112 7.74 -2.64 -14.91
C ILE A 112 6.72 -3.74 -14.58
N PRO A 113 7.01 -5.03 -14.88
CA PRO A 113 6.13 -6.12 -14.49
C PRO A 113 6.19 -6.33 -12.97
N LEU A 114 5.14 -5.94 -12.28
CA LEU A 114 5.02 -6.00 -10.81
C LEU A 114 3.94 -7.01 -10.39
N THR A 115 4.02 -7.51 -9.17
CA THR A 115 2.88 -8.17 -8.54
C THR A 115 1.90 -7.11 -7.99
N ILE A 116 0.63 -7.48 -7.84
CA ILE A 116 -0.36 -6.56 -7.23
C ILE A 116 0.07 -6.14 -5.82
N TYR A 117 0.74 -7.02 -5.06
CA TYR A 117 1.29 -6.67 -3.74
C TYR A 117 2.37 -5.59 -3.81
N GLU A 118 3.29 -5.71 -4.77
CA GLU A 118 4.33 -4.70 -5.00
C GLU A 118 3.71 -3.36 -5.43
N VAL A 119 2.69 -3.38 -6.29
CA VAL A 119 1.94 -2.16 -6.67
C VAL A 119 1.30 -1.51 -5.46
N LEU A 120 0.59 -2.27 -4.62
CA LEU A 120 -0.05 -1.72 -3.42
C LEU A 120 0.96 -1.18 -2.40
N THR A 121 2.13 -1.80 -2.27
CA THR A 121 3.22 -1.28 -1.45
C THR A 121 3.75 0.05 -2.00
N LEU A 122 3.96 0.16 -3.31
CA LEU A 122 4.39 1.40 -3.95
C LEU A 122 3.34 2.51 -3.84
N VAL A 123 2.04 2.17 -3.91
CA VAL A 123 0.94 3.14 -3.67
C VAL A 123 1.03 3.76 -2.28
N PHE A 124 1.45 2.98 -1.27
CA PHE A 124 1.62 3.50 0.09
C PHE A 124 2.79 4.48 0.21
N PHE A 125 3.84 4.29 -0.57
CA PHE A 125 5.01 5.18 -0.55
C PHE A 125 4.81 6.50 -1.33
N LEU A 126 3.81 6.57 -2.23
CA LEU A 126 3.48 7.72 -3.09
C LEU A 126 2.35 8.58 -2.53
#